data_938b5da3cc426a5a5c49ea6ebaf23aa0
#
_entry.id   938b5da3cc426a5a5c49ea6ebaf23aa0
#
_cell.length_a   1.000
_cell.length_b   1.000
_cell.length_c   1.000
_cell.angle_alpha   90.00
_cell.angle_beta   90.00
_cell.angle_gamma   90.00
#
_symmetry.space_group_name_H-M   'P 1'
#
loop_
_entity.id
_entity.type
_entity.pdbx_description
1 polymer ?
#
loop_
_entity_poly.entity_id
_entity_poly.type
_entity_poly.pdbx_seq_one_letter_code
_entity_poly.pdbx_strand_id
1 'polypeptide(L)'
;MKKLLFPLMLAAAMLPAQAADYFLPYTEADGSANVRAAPDTHSKILTVLDYRSPQREILGKQGGWFHIRLNNSRTGYVHQSQGYIVQNYIVASPDGVANVRSIDPGYPVGRAPVIKTLSNGTRVQIVPVSSKGSWLLYDNQGAYTENVDASFQGYIHKSQLRRAD
;
A
#
# COMPACT_ATOMS: atom_id res chain seq x y z
N MET A 1 -8.27 -48.06 40.15
CA MET A 1 -8.93 -47.11 39.23
C MET A 1 -7.85 -46.20 38.65
N LYS A 2 -7.44 -46.42 37.40
CA LYS A 2 -6.42 -45.57 36.73
C LYS A 2 -7.14 -44.43 35.99
N LYS A 3 -6.90 -43.19 36.43
CA LYS A 3 -7.37 -42.00 35.73
C LYS A 3 -6.52 -41.73 34.51
N LEU A 4 -7.07 -41.88 33.29
CA LEU A 4 -6.44 -41.44 32.07
C LEU A 4 -6.58 -39.90 32.03
N LEU A 5 -5.46 -39.16 32.07
CA LEU A 5 -5.34 -37.76 31.70
C LEU A 5 -5.20 -37.68 30.19
N PHE A 6 -6.19 -37.15 29.47
CA PHE A 6 -6.04 -36.75 28.07
C PHE A 6 -5.34 -35.39 28.03
N PRO A 7 -4.23 -35.24 27.27
CA PRO A 7 -3.66 -33.92 27.03
C PRO A 7 -4.58 -33.14 26.07
N LEU A 8 -5.07 -32.01 26.53
CA LEU A 8 -5.79 -31.04 25.70
C LEU A 8 -4.76 -30.38 24.75
N MET A 9 -4.69 -30.82 23.50
CA MET A 9 -3.91 -30.14 22.45
C MET A 9 -4.60 -28.82 22.12
N LEU A 10 -4.01 -27.73 22.58
CA LEU A 10 -4.39 -26.37 22.20
C LEU A 10 -3.88 -26.13 20.78
N ALA A 11 -4.71 -26.32 19.77
CA ALA A 11 -4.42 -25.93 18.40
C ALA A 11 -4.36 -24.40 18.33
N ALA A 12 -3.18 -23.83 18.30
CA ALA A 12 -2.98 -22.42 17.99
C ALA A 12 -3.41 -22.20 16.53
N ALA A 13 -4.58 -21.58 16.34
CA ALA A 13 -5.02 -21.14 15.05
C ALA A 13 -4.07 -20.04 14.59
N MET A 14 -3.20 -20.33 13.60
CA MET A 14 -2.43 -19.31 12.90
C MET A 14 -3.41 -18.47 12.09
N LEU A 15 -3.69 -17.26 12.57
CA LEU A 15 -4.39 -16.27 11.78
C LEU A 15 -3.52 -15.95 10.56
N PRO A 16 -4.10 -15.92 9.33
CA PRO A 16 -3.34 -15.52 8.16
C PRO A 16 -2.80 -14.10 8.39
N ALA A 17 -1.51 -13.90 8.11
CA ALA A 17 -0.91 -12.58 8.13
C ALA A 17 -1.66 -11.71 7.11
N GLN A 18 -2.31 -10.65 7.58
CA GLN A 18 -3.02 -9.73 6.71
C GLN A 18 -2.00 -8.81 6.05
N ALA A 19 -2.02 -8.75 4.71
CA ALA A 19 -1.13 -7.89 3.96
C ALA A 19 -1.27 -6.43 4.40
N ALA A 20 -0.16 -5.79 4.75
CA ALA A 20 -0.15 -4.44 5.29
C ALA A 20 -0.52 -3.39 4.24
N ASP A 21 -1.20 -2.34 4.69
CA ASP A 21 -1.36 -1.09 3.95
C ASP A 21 -0.26 -0.11 4.37
N TYR A 22 0.12 0.78 3.46
CA TYR A 22 1.19 1.74 3.71
C TYR A 22 0.71 3.17 3.45
N PHE A 23 1.20 4.10 4.26
CA PHE A 23 1.04 5.53 4.04
C PHE A 23 2.19 6.07 3.20
N LEU A 24 1.86 6.84 2.17
CA LEU A 24 2.80 7.62 1.37
C LEU A 24 2.44 9.11 1.49
N PRO A 25 3.39 9.99 1.88
CA PRO A 25 3.11 11.42 1.98
C PRO A 25 2.79 12.01 0.61
N TYR A 26 1.76 12.86 0.56
CA TYR A 26 1.40 13.60 -0.64
C TYR A 26 2.03 14.98 -0.58
N THR A 27 2.93 15.25 -1.49
CA THR A 27 3.85 16.39 -1.39
C THR A 27 3.40 17.65 -2.14
N GLU A 28 2.34 17.58 -2.95
CA GLU A 28 1.92 18.72 -3.76
C GLU A 28 1.29 19.86 -2.95
N ALA A 29 0.70 19.58 -1.79
CA ALA A 29 0.07 20.62 -0.96
C ALA A 29 1.09 21.40 -0.10
N ASP A 30 1.91 20.67 0.71
CA ASP A 30 2.81 21.26 1.70
C ASP A 30 4.24 20.73 1.60
N GLY A 31 4.53 19.85 0.65
CA GLY A 31 5.84 19.19 0.51
C GLY A 31 6.16 18.19 1.63
N SER A 32 5.32 18.08 2.68
CA SER A 32 5.64 17.25 3.84
C SER A 32 4.40 16.82 4.65
N ALA A 33 4.55 15.74 5.42
CA ALA A 33 3.55 15.25 6.35
C ALA A 33 4.10 15.19 7.78
N ASN A 34 3.43 15.84 8.72
CA ASN A 34 3.79 15.85 10.12
C ASN A 34 3.34 14.56 10.81
N VAL A 35 4.28 13.82 11.40
CA VAL A 35 3.98 12.67 12.25
C VAL A 35 4.00 13.11 13.71
N ARG A 36 2.92 12.85 14.43
CA ARG A 36 2.68 13.34 15.79
C ARG A 36 2.63 12.22 16.82
N ALA A 37 2.79 12.58 18.08
CA ALA A 37 2.78 11.65 19.22
C ALA A 37 1.37 11.11 19.53
N ALA A 38 0.32 11.88 19.19
CA ALA A 38 -1.09 11.51 19.36
C ALA A 38 -1.91 11.96 18.14
N PRO A 39 -3.13 11.43 17.92
CA PRO A 39 -4.00 11.80 16.81
C PRO A 39 -4.69 13.15 17.05
N ASP A 40 -3.90 14.19 17.19
CA ASP A 40 -4.31 15.55 17.51
C ASP A 40 -3.34 16.55 16.87
N THR A 41 -3.88 17.63 16.30
CA THR A 41 -3.13 18.70 15.63
C THR A 41 -2.23 19.50 16.59
N HIS A 42 -2.52 19.51 17.88
CA HIS A 42 -1.73 20.19 18.92
C HIS A 42 -0.66 19.28 19.55
N SER A 43 -0.71 17.98 19.24
CA SER A 43 0.25 17.02 19.76
C SER A 43 1.67 17.27 19.18
N LYS A 44 2.68 16.93 19.98
CA LYS A 44 4.10 17.07 19.61
C LYS A 44 4.39 16.38 18.26
N ILE A 45 5.05 17.09 17.35
CA ILE A 45 5.61 16.52 16.12
C ILE A 45 6.83 15.67 16.49
N LEU A 46 6.80 14.40 16.09
CA LEU A 46 7.88 13.44 16.29
C LEU A 46 8.89 13.46 15.15
N THR A 47 8.38 13.62 13.93
CA THR A 47 9.15 13.69 12.68
C THR A 47 8.31 14.27 11.57
N VAL A 48 8.96 14.62 10.47
CA VAL A 48 8.31 15.08 9.22
C VAL A 48 8.69 14.10 8.13
N LEU A 49 7.71 13.67 7.33
CA LEU A 49 7.90 12.86 6.13
C LEU A 49 7.78 13.77 4.90
N ASP A 50 8.68 13.59 3.95
CA ASP A 50 8.69 14.29 2.66
C ASP A 50 8.57 13.27 1.51
N TYR A 51 8.63 13.74 0.26
CA TYR A 51 8.55 12.90 -0.93
C TYR A 51 9.69 11.87 -1.06
N ARG A 52 10.80 12.03 -0.33
CA ARG A 52 11.93 11.08 -0.27
C ARG A 52 11.75 10.04 0.83
N SER A 53 10.80 10.28 1.71
CA SER A 53 10.55 9.37 2.82
C SER A 53 9.96 8.06 2.30
N PRO A 54 10.48 6.90 2.74
CA PRO A 54 9.90 5.62 2.36
C PRO A 54 8.47 5.51 2.90
N GLN A 55 7.66 4.69 2.23
CA GLN A 55 6.32 4.34 2.69
C GLN A 55 6.35 3.83 4.14
N ARG A 56 5.31 4.14 4.92
CA ARG A 56 5.16 3.75 6.32
C ARG A 56 4.00 2.79 6.51
N GLU A 57 4.28 1.63 7.11
CA GLU A 57 3.23 0.66 7.43
C GLU A 57 2.14 1.30 8.30
N ILE A 58 0.88 1.12 7.91
CA ILE A 58 -0.28 1.55 8.67
C ILE A 58 -0.65 0.43 9.65
N LEU A 59 -0.59 0.73 10.94
CA LEU A 59 -0.92 -0.18 12.04
C LEU A 59 -2.38 -0.10 12.44
N GLY A 60 -3.05 1.00 12.09
CA GLY A 60 -4.46 1.23 12.39
C GLY A 60 -4.92 2.63 12.03
N LYS A 61 -6.20 2.90 12.29
CA LYS A 61 -6.83 4.20 12.04
C LYS A 61 -7.63 4.65 13.25
N GLN A 62 -7.50 5.92 13.61
CA GLN A 62 -8.28 6.55 14.67
C GLN A 62 -8.80 7.91 14.17
N GLY A 63 -10.11 8.00 13.93
CA GLY A 63 -10.69 9.19 13.32
C GLY A 63 -10.09 9.45 11.94
N GLY A 64 -9.60 10.68 11.71
CA GLY A 64 -8.90 11.09 10.48
C GLY A 64 -7.39 10.81 10.49
N TRP A 65 -6.87 10.04 11.45
CA TRP A 65 -5.44 9.80 11.64
C TRP A 65 -5.07 8.35 11.37
N PHE A 66 -3.97 8.12 10.66
CA PHE A 66 -3.32 6.82 10.55
C PHE A 66 -2.28 6.68 11.65
N HIS A 67 -2.33 5.56 12.39
CA HIS A 67 -1.26 5.13 13.27
C HIS A 67 -0.24 4.40 12.40
N ILE A 68 0.98 4.91 12.32
CA ILE A 68 2.01 4.40 11.41
C ILE A 68 3.24 3.95 12.16
N ARG A 69 3.96 2.99 11.57
CA ARG A 69 5.28 2.54 12.05
C ARG A 69 6.36 3.47 11.55
N LEU A 70 7.17 3.98 12.46
CA LEU A 70 8.42 4.70 12.19
C LEU A 70 9.61 3.74 12.26
N ASN A 71 10.81 4.26 12.04
CA ASN A 71 12.03 3.47 12.22
C ASN A 71 12.19 3.02 13.68
N ASN A 72 12.92 1.93 13.90
CA ASN A 72 13.27 1.41 15.24
C ASN A 72 12.07 1.10 16.14
N SER A 73 11.01 0.51 15.58
CA SER A 73 9.80 0.11 16.31
C SER A 73 9.01 1.26 16.94
N ARG A 74 9.39 2.51 16.71
CA ARG A 74 8.59 3.67 17.11
C ARG A 74 7.37 3.82 16.21
N THR A 75 6.31 4.39 16.77
CA THR A 75 5.07 4.68 16.05
C THR A 75 4.70 6.16 16.19
N GLY A 76 3.78 6.62 15.38
CA GLY A 76 3.23 7.96 15.45
C GLY A 76 1.95 8.08 14.64
N TYR A 77 1.35 9.24 14.62
CA TYR A 77 0.10 9.53 13.96
C TYR A 77 0.30 10.57 12.86
N VAL A 78 -0.22 10.28 11.66
CA VAL A 78 -0.25 11.20 10.53
C VAL A 78 -1.70 11.41 10.09
N HIS A 79 -2.06 12.67 9.79
CA HIS A 79 -3.43 12.95 9.33
C HIS A 79 -3.63 12.47 7.89
N GLN A 80 -4.79 11.89 7.61
CA GLN A 80 -5.11 11.29 6.30
C GLN A 80 -5.07 12.29 5.12
N SER A 81 -5.21 13.60 5.38
CA SER A 81 -5.13 14.63 4.34
C SER A 81 -3.69 14.92 3.88
N GLN A 82 -2.67 14.39 4.58
CA GLN A 82 -1.26 14.64 4.27
C GLN A 82 -0.63 13.56 3.40
N GLY A 83 -1.43 12.61 2.90
CA GLY A 83 -0.94 11.54 2.06
C GLY A 83 -2.06 10.59 1.64
N TYR A 84 -1.68 9.49 1.05
CA TYR A 84 -2.60 8.47 0.60
C TYR A 84 -2.12 7.06 0.97
N ILE A 85 -3.07 6.12 0.92
CA ILE A 85 -2.79 4.71 1.17
C ILE A 85 -2.25 4.09 -0.12
N VAL A 86 -1.17 3.34 0.00
CA VAL A 86 -0.69 2.43 -1.04
C VAL A 86 -0.71 0.99 -0.54
N GLN A 87 -0.93 0.09 -1.47
CA GLN A 87 -0.99 -1.35 -1.23
C GLN A 87 0.02 -2.05 -2.11
N ASN A 88 0.81 -2.96 -1.53
CA ASN A 88 1.78 -3.73 -2.29
C ASN A 88 1.12 -4.98 -2.88
N TYR A 89 1.34 -5.21 -4.16
CA TYR A 89 0.90 -6.39 -4.90
C TYR A 89 2.06 -7.02 -5.65
N ILE A 90 1.85 -8.25 -6.07
CA ILE A 90 2.75 -9.00 -6.95
C ILE A 90 1.95 -9.40 -8.17
N VAL A 91 2.53 -9.24 -9.34
CA VAL A 91 1.96 -9.75 -10.60
C VAL A 91 1.88 -11.27 -10.52
N ALA A 92 0.69 -11.81 -10.75
CA ALA A 92 0.37 -13.24 -10.69
C ALA A 92 -0.71 -13.57 -11.72
N SER A 93 -0.42 -13.29 -12.98
CA SER A 93 -1.32 -13.55 -14.10
C SER A 93 -1.18 -15.00 -14.62
N PRO A 94 -2.29 -15.67 -14.97
CA PRO A 94 -2.22 -16.98 -15.63
C PRO A 94 -1.41 -16.97 -16.93
N ASP A 95 -1.40 -15.84 -17.64
CA ASP A 95 -0.69 -15.66 -18.92
C ASP A 95 0.79 -15.33 -18.75
N GLY A 96 1.30 -15.30 -17.50
CA GLY A 96 2.68 -14.97 -17.20
C GLY A 96 3.00 -13.47 -17.13
N VAL A 97 2.09 -12.60 -17.60
CA VAL A 97 2.27 -11.15 -17.64
C VAL A 97 0.99 -10.41 -17.25
N ALA A 98 1.13 -9.23 -16.66
CA ALA A 98 0.03 -8.30 -16.45
C ALA A 98 0.12 -7.12 -17.43
N ASN A 99 -1.03 -6.75 -17.98
CA ASN A 99 -1.16 -5.61 -18.88
C ASN A 99 -1.45 -4.34 -18.09
N VAL A 100 -0.60 -3.34 -18.25
CA VAL A 100 -0.82 -1.98 -17.73
C VAL A 100 -1.48 -1.16 -18.82
N ARG A 101 -2.68 -0.64 -18.55
CA ARG A 101 -3.47 0.16 -19.49
C ARG A 101 -3.38 1.63 -19.18
N SER A 102 -3.49 2.45 -20.22
CA SER A 102 -3.48 3.91 -20.14
C SER A 102 -4.51 4.45 -19.16
N ILE A 103 -4.16 5.53 -18.48
CA ILE A 103 -5.09 6.33 -17.64
C ILE A 103 -5.85 7.38 -18.44
N ASP A 104 -5.60 7.49 -19.75
CA ASP A 104 -6.25 8.47 -20.64
C ASP A 104 -7.78 8.41 -20.51
N PRO A 105 -8.45 9.52 -20.11
CA PRO A 105 -9.88 9.56 -19.91
C PRO A 105 -10.70 9.40 -21.19
N GLY A 106 -10.06 9.52 -22.36
CA GLY A 106 -10.70 9.27 -23.66
C GLY A 106 -11.11 7.80 -23.90
N TYR A 107 -10.67 6.89 -23.01
CA TYR A 107 -11.00 5.47 -23.14
C TYR A 107 -11.67 4.92 -21.87
N PRO A 108 -12.68 4.04 -22.01
CA PRO A 108 -13.10 3.18 -20.91
C PRO A 108 -11.90 2.33 -20.45
N VAL A 109 -11.64 2.22 -19.16
CA VAL A 109 -10.41 1.59 -18.62
C VAL A 109 -10.12 0.22 -19.22
N GLY A 110 -11.15 -0.65 -19.38
CA GLY A 110 -10.98 -1.99 -19.95
C GLY A 110 -10.66 -2.01 -21.44
N ARG A 111 -10.84 -0.90 -22.15
CA ARG A 111 -10.57 -0.74 -23.59
C ARG A 111 -9.39 0.21 -23.86
N ALA A 112 -8.82 0.82 -22.81
CA ALA A 112 -7.66 1.69 -22.95
C ALA A 112 -6.47 0.91 -23.53
N PRO A 113 -5.60 1.55 -24.33
CA PRO A 113 -4.39 0.93 -24.87
C PRO A 113 -3.51 0.32 -23.77
N VAL A 114 -2.90 -0.81 -24.07
CA VAL A 114 -1.83 -1.38 -23.23
C VAL A 114 -0.56 -0.57 -23.49
N ILE A 115 -0.03 0.03 -22.45
CA ILE A 115 1.14 0.91 -22.51
C ILE A 115 2.39 0.26 -21.93
N LYS A 116 2.23 -0.83 -21.17
CA LYS A 116 3.33 -1.62 -20.62
C LYS A 116 2.84 -3.02 -20.25
N THR A 117 3.76 -3.98 -20.21
CA THR A 117 3.54 -5.32 -19.63
C THR A 117 4.52 -5.54 -18.47
N LEU A 118 4.07 -6.26 -17.45
CA LEU A 118 4.86 -6.61 -16.28
C LEU A 118 4.85 -8.14 -16.12
N SER A 119 6.02 -8.74 -15.97
CA SER A 119 6.16 -10.19 -15.77
C SER A 119 5.67 -10.63 -14.39
N ASN A 120 5.24 -11.89 -14.27
CA ASN A 120 4.92 -12.50 -12.99
C ASN A 120 6.08 -12.36 -12.00
N GLY A 121 5.76 -12.12 -10.73
CA GLY A 121 6.72 -11.84 -9.67
C GLY A 121 7.08 -10.35 -9.52
N THR A 122 6.77 -9.49 -10.51
CA THR A 122 6.99 -8.05 -10.39
C THR A 122 6.18 -7.48 -9.24
N ARG A 123 6.84 -6.74 -8.33
CA ARG A 123 6.17 -6.01 -7.24
C ARG A 123 5.65 -4.67 -7.78
N VAL A 124 4.42 -4.35 -7.42
CA VAL A 124 3.73 -3.13 -7.84
C VAL A 124 3.06 -2.45 -6.65
N GLN A 125 3.00 -1.13 -6.69
CA GLN A 125 2.21 -0.35 -5.73
C GLN A 125 0.88 0.04 -6.36
N ILE A 126 -0.18 -0.16 -5.60
CA ILE A 126 -1.55 0.17 -6.00
C ILE A 126 -2.07 1.28 -5.10
N VAL A 127 -2.71 2.26 -5.71
CA VAL A 127 -3.43 3.35 -5.03
C VAL A 127 -4.93 3.05 -5.03
N PRO A 128 -5.47 2.50 -3.92
CA PRO A 128 -6.86 2.04 -3.88
C PRO A 128 -7.89 3.13 -4.15
N VAL A 129 -7.66 4.34 -3.62
CA VAL A 129 -8.61 5.46 -3.74
C VAL A 129 -8.83 5.91 -5.19
N SER A 130 -7.85 5.70 -6.06
CA SER A 130 -7.93 6.05 -7.48
C SER A 130 -8.25 4.85 -8.39
N SER A 131 -8.50 3.68 -7.80
CA SER A 131 -8.86 2.48 -8.54
C SER A 131 -10.33 2.53 -8.99
N LYS A 132 -10.65 1.88 -10.12
CA LYS A 132 -11.97 1.88 -10.76
C LYS A 132 -12.54 0.47 -10.86
N GLY A 133 -13.30 0.05 -9.87
CA GLY A 133 -13.89 -1.29 -9.80
C GLY A 133 -12.82 -2.40 -9.77
N SER A 134 -12.77 -3.23 -10.82
CA SER A 134 -11.76 -4.30 -10.95
C SER A 134 -10.41 -3.82 -11.49
N TRP A 135 -10.28 -2.55 -11.84
CA TRP A 135 -9.07 -1.95 -12.37
C TRP A 135 -8.35 -1.17 -11.28
N LEU A 136 -7.22 -1.68 -10.88
CA LEU A 136 -6.41 -1.12 -9.80
C LEU A 136 -5.40 -0.12 -10.38
N LEU A 137 -5.35 1.10 -9.81
CA LEU A 137 -4.37 2.09 -10.25
C LEU A 137 -2.98 1.68 -9.76
N TYR A 138 -2.13 1.34 -10.70
CA TYR A 138 -0.70 1.15 -10.52
C TYR A 138 0.01 2.50 -10.58
N ASP A 139 0.73 2.82 -9.53
CA ASP A 139 1.54 4.03 -9.44
C ASP A 139 2.97 3.66 -8.99
N ASN A 140 3.95 3.95 -9.81
CA ASN A 140 5.35 3.66 -9.51
C ASN A 140 6.07 4.84 -8.84
N GLN A 141 5.38 5.89 -8.42
CA GLN A 141 6.01 7.10 -7.85
C GLN A 141 6.74 6.85 -6.51
N GLY A 142 6.47 5.73 -5.82
CA GLY A 142 7.16 5.37 -4.57
C GLY A 142 8.51 4.65 -4.74
N ALA A 143 8.89 4.28 -5.93
CA ALA A 143 10.18 3.65 -6.21
C ALA A 143 11.15 4.68 -6.79
N TYR A 144 11.61 5.61 -5.96
CA TYR A 144 12.77 6.44 -6.28
C TYR A 144 14.03 5.55 -6.30
N THR A 145 14.21 4.83 -7.39
CA THR A 145 15.52 4.36 -7.80
C THR A 145 16.01 5.30 -8.90
N GLU A 146 17.25 5.72 -8.83
CA GLU A 146 17.89 6.77 -9.66
C GLU A 146 17.81 6.59 -11.18
N ASN A 147 17.08 5.58 -11.68
CA ASN A 147 17.03 5.20 -13.11
C ASN A 147 15.64 4.80 -13.63
N VAL A 148 14.54 5.25 -13.03
CA VAL A 148 13.20 4.95 -13.55
C VAL A 148 12.53 6.25 -14.00
N ASP A 149 12.03 6.26 -15.24
CA ASP A 149 11.09 7.28 -15.74
C ASP A 149 10.01 7.52 -14.67
N ALA A 150 10.09 8.68 -14.02
CA ALA A 150 9.58 8.94 -12.67
C ALA A 150 8.06 9.10 -12.56
N SER A 151 7.27 8.81 -13.60
CA SER A 151 5.82 9.02 -13.55
C SER A 151 5.05 8.04 -14.44
N PHE A 152 5.16 6.75 -14.12
CA PHE A 152 4.39 5.77 -14.85
C PHE A 152 3.15 5.34 -14.05
N GLN A 153 1.99 5.81 -14.47
CA GLN A 153 0.69 5.38 -13.94
C GLN A 153 -0.09 4.58 -14.99
N GLY A 154 -0.84 3.61 -14.53
CA GLY A 154 -1.71 2.83 -15.38
C GLY A 154 -2.65 1.93 -14.60
N TYR A 155 -3.63 1.35 -15.27
CA TYR A 155 -4.55 0.42 -14.66
C TYR A 155 -4.17 -1.03 -14.95
N ILE A 156 -4.16 -1.86 -13.90
CA ILE A 156 -3.99 -3.32 -13.98
C ILE A 156 -5.28 -3.97 -13.50
N HIS A 157 -5.77 -4.99 -14.20
CA HIS A 157 -6.93 -5.73 -13.75
C HIS A 157 -6.59 -6.58 -12.52
N LYS A 158 -7.45 -6.57 -11.49
CA LYS A 158 -7.21 -7.26 -10.22
C LYS A 158 -6.94 -8.76 -10.34
N SER A 159 -7.48 -9.43 -11.40
CA SER A 159 -7.24 -10.86 -11.64
C SER A 159 -5.80 -11.19 -12.02
N GLN A 160 -4.99 -10.20 -12.36
CA GLN A 160 -3.58 -10.34 -12.71
C GLN A 160 -2.64 -10.05 -11.52
N LEU A 161 -3.20 -9.80 -10.35
CA LEU A 161 -2.47 -9.38 -9.16
C LEU A 161 -2.87 -10.21 -7.94
N ARG A 162 -1.91 -10.44 -7.03
CA ARG A 162 -2.18 -10.88 -5.66
C ARG A 162 -1.53 -9.90 -4.67
N ARG A 163 -2.12 -9.76 -3.49
CA ARG A 163 -1.51 -8.95 -2.41
C ARG A 163 -0.13 -9.51 -2.09
N ALA A 164 0.83 -8.62 -1.86
CA ALA A 164 2.11 -8.98 -1.28
C ALA A 164 1.96 -9.09 0.24
N ASP A 165 2.41 -10.18 0.79
CA ASP A 165 2.45 -10.42 2.24
C ASP A 165 3.61 -9.65 2.87
#